data_c70e8fc38ea0b2245f9a23e89bb05fae
#
_entry.id   c70e8fc38ea0b2245f9a23e89bb05fae
#
_cell.length_a   1.000
_cell.length_b   1.000
_cell.length_c   1.000
_cell.angle_alpha   90.00
_cell.angle_beta   90.00
_cell.angle_gamma   90.00
#
_symmetry.space_group_name_H-M   'P 1'
#
loop_
_entity.id
_entity.type
_entity.pdbx_description
1 polymer ?
#
loop_
_entity_poly.entity_id
_entity_poly.type
_entity_poly.pdbx_seq_one_letter_code
_entity_poly.pdbx_strand_id
1 'polypeptide(L)'
;MCEYIAQFHSPDSYLHYLAYGDVTQRAMAGADGCERQVGNRTCPDLRDHDHIIRPNHRLAALMNKDGSLCCQHVRWGWSPVWSMGVRPPLTHLPLQIVMRSKVFKRMRDSGRAVVAVDGWFDFSLEHATIGEGRFAYTQPKGAEPTYLAALAQVSESRSGCNGLVLVTHGGGGASGPLKLLTLDRDSAMRWLDPSLDWERALSLAPDEPDINERFETVQVRRRFNVRR
;
A
#
# COMPACT_ATOMS: atom_id res chain seq x y z
N MET A 1 -11.91 -3.12 3.56
CA MET A 1 -10.54 -2.67 3.91
C MET A 1 -9.58 -3.53 3.11
N CYS A 2 -8.46 -3.00 2.65
CA CYS A 2 -7.51 -3.69 1.78
C CYS A 2 -7.05 -5.03 2.37
N GLU A 3 -7.29 -6.11 1.64
CA GLU A 3 -6.92 -7.47 2.07
C GLU A 3 -5.68 -7.99 1.32
N TYR A 4 -5.45 -7.48 0.10
CA TYR A 4 -4.31 -7.85 -0.72
C TYR A 4 -3.85 -6.65 -1.52
N ILE A 5 -2.54 -6.60 -1.78
CA ILE A 5 -1.88 -5.60 -2.61
C ILE A 5 -1.30 -6.30 -3.84
N ALA A 6 -1.40 -5.68 -5.00
CA ALA A 6 -0.76 -6.12 -6.23
C ALA A 6 0.51 -5.29 -6.49
N GLN A 7 1.65 -5.97 -6.64
CA GLN A 7 2.93 -5.38 -7.04
C GLN A 7 3.50 -6.22 -8.20
N PHE A 8 3.34 -5.73 -9.45
CA PHE A 8 3.78 -6.45 -10.67
C PHE A 8 5.13 -5.96 -11.19
N HIS A 9 5.55 -4.76 -10.78
CA HIS A 9 6.82 -4.18 -11.18
C HIS A 9 7.94 -4.55 -10.19
N SER A 10 9.18 -4.48 -10.66
CA SER A 10 10.34 -4.67 -9.79
C SER A 10 10.49 -3.51 -8.78
N PRO A 11 11.15 -3.74 -7.64
CA PRO A 11 11.46 -2.66 -6.69
C PRO A 11 12.19 -1.47 -7.32
N ASP A 12 13.10 -1.73 -8.24
CA ASP A 12 13.85 -0.69 -8.94
C ASP A 12 12.96 0.11 -9.92
N SER A 13 11.99 -0.55 -10.56
CA SER A 13 11.01 0.12 -11.40
C SER A 13 10.13 1.07 -10.57
N TYR A 14 9.64 0.63 -9.41
CA TYR A 14 8.86 1.51 -8.52
C TYR A 14 9.67 2.71 -8.02
N LEU A 15 10.95 2.49 -7.69
CA LEU A 15 11.84 3.57 -7.29
C LEU A 15 12.06 4.57 -8.43
N HIS A 16 12.24 4.06 -9.65
CA HIS A 16 12.38 4.88 -10.86
C HIS A 16 11.13 5.70 -11.14
N TYR A 17 9.93 5.09 -11.10
CA TYR A 17 8.65 5.80 -11.26
C TYR A 17 8.50 6.93 -10.23
N LEU A 18 8.83 6.66 -8.97
CA LEU A 18 8.75 7.68 -7.93
C LEU A 18 9.73 8.84 -8.19
N ALA A 19 10.97 8.53 -8.55
CA ALA A 19 12.01 9.54 -8.71
C ALA A 19 11.82 10.40 -9.98
N TYR A 20 11.44 9.77 -11.10
CA TYR A 20 11.50 10.41 -12.42
C TYR A 20 10.16 10.48 -13.15
N GLY A 21 9.12 9.78 -12.69
CA GLY A 21 7.85 9.62 -13.41
C GLY A 21 8.00 8.67 -14.61
N ASP A 22 7.01 8.71 -15.49
CA ASP A 22 7.02 7.92 -16.73
C ASP A 22 7.99 8.54 -17.76
N VAL A 23 9.29 8.36 -17.53
CA VAL A 23 10.31 8.69 -18.52
C VAL A 23 10.51 7.45 -19.39
N THR A 24 9.64 7.30 -20.39
CA THR A 24 9.84 6.46 -21.58
C THR A 24 10.44 5.07 -21.31
N GLN A 25 9.60 4.04 -21.33
CA GLN A 25 9.91 2.60 -21.42
C GLN A 25 10.93 2.20 -22.49
N ARG A 26 11.67 3.11 -23.08
CA ARG A 26 12.63 2.84 -24.16
C ARG A 26 14.05 2.46 -23.70
N ALA A 27 14.42 2.63 -22.45
CA ALA A 27 15.80 2.42 -22.01
C ALA A 27 16.03 1.17 -21.15
N MET A 28 14.98 0.49 -20.67
CA MET A 28 15.12 -0.68 -19.77
C MET A 28 14.65 -2.01 -20.37
N ALA A 29 14.43 -2.08 -21.69
CA ALA A 29 14.16 -3.34 -22.41
C ALA A 29 15.45 -4.15 -22.58
N GLY A 30 16.03 -4.63 -21.48
CA GLY A 30 17.32 -5.32 -21.54
C GLY A 30 17.65 -6.30 -20.42
N ALA A 31 16.74 -6.62 -19.53
CA ALA A 31 16.99 -7.69 -18.54
C ALA A 31 15.68 -8.28 -18.05
N ASP A 32 15.48 -9.54 -18.36
CA ASP A 32 14.47 -10.49 -17.88
C ASP A 32 13.03 -10.35 -18.39
N GLY A 33 12.78 -11.24 -19.38
CA GLY A 33 11.55 -11.42 -20.14
C GLY A 33 10.32 -11.83 -19.31
N CYS A 34 9.70 -10.89 -18.64
CA CYS A 34 8.29 -11.00 -18.26
C CYS A 34 7.58 -9.67 -18.51
N GLU A 35 7.62 -9.20 -19.76
CA GLU A 35 6.70 -8.17 -20.23
C GLU A 35 5.30 -8.78 -20.32
N ARG A 36 4.54 -8.75 -19.23
CA ARG A 36 3.08 -8.80 -19.34
C ARG A 36 2.65 -7.48 -19.93
N GLN A 37 2.25 -7.53 -21.20
CA GLN A 37 1.66 -6.43 -21.93
C GLN A 37 0.58 -5.73 -21.06
N VAL A 38 0.83 -4.49 -20.69
CA VAL A 38 -0.09 -3.57 -20.00
C VAL A 38 -1.33 -3.22 -20.87
N GLY A 39 -1.60 -4.01 -21.93
CA GLY A 39 -2.66 -3.76 -22.92
C GLY A 39 -3.97 -4.50 -22.69
N ASN A 40 -4.04 -5.48 -21.81
CA ASN A 40 -5.29 -6.19 -21.53
C ASN A 40 -5.48 -6.28 -20.01
N ARG A 41 -6.18 -5.29 -19.44
CA ARG A 41 -6.42 -5.10 -18.00
C ARG A 41 -7.38 -6.18 -17.48
N THR A 42 -6.92 -7.43 -17.49
CA THR A 42 -7.61 -8.51 -16.80
C THR A 42 -7.29 -8.43 -15.31
N CYS A 43 -8.32 -8.55 -14.48
CA CYS A 43 -8.15 -8.63 -13.03
C CYS A 43 -7.13 -9.72 -12.67
N PRO A 44 -6.12 -9.42 -11.83
CA PRO A 44 -5.10 -10.38 -11.45
C PRO A 44 -5.69 -11.59 -10.72
N ASP A 45 -5.12 -12.78 -10.93
CA ASP A 45 -5.51 -13.96 -10.16
C ASP A 45 -4.99 -13.82 -8.71
N LEU A 46 -5.89 -13.86 -7.73
CA LEU A 46 -5.56 -13.87 -6.29
C LEU A 46 -4.65 -15.04 -5.88
N ARG A 47 -4.42 -16.02 -6.76
CA ARG A 47 -3.49 -17.14 -6.56
C ARG A 47 -2.06 -16.84 -7.02
N ASP A 48 -1.84 -15.69 -7.65
CA ASP A 48 -0.51 -15.22 -7.99
C ASP A 48 0.21 -14.75 -6.71
N HIS A 49 0.86 -15.69 -6.03
CA HIS A 49 1.52 -15.45 -4.74
C HIS A 49 2.82 -14.65 -4.87
N ASP A 50 3.33 -14.50 -6.06
CA ASP A 50 4.56 -13.74 -6.30
C ASP A 50 4.26 -12.23 -6.38
N HIS A 51 3.09 -11.88 -6.88
CA HIS A 51 2.70 -10.47 -7.09
C HIS A 51 1.54 -10.00 -6.22
N ILE A 52 0.72 -10.93 -5.69
CA ILE A 52 -0.41 -10.61 -4.82
C ILE A 52 -0.03 -10.82 -3.36
N ILE A 53 0.26 -9.73 -2.70
CA ILE A 53 0.81 -9.71 -1.35
C ILE A 53 -0.31 -9.57 -0.33
N ARG A 54 -0.27 -10.37 0.71
CA ARG A 54 -1.22 -10.36 1.82
C ARG A 54 -0.56 -9.92 3.13
N PRO A 55 -1.33 -9.53 4.15
CA PRO A 55 -0.81 -9.24 5.46
C PRO A 55 0.17 -10.31 5.97
N ASN A 56 1.18 -9.89 6.70
CA ASN A 56 2.31 -10.68 7.22
C ASN A 56 3.33 -11.15 6.18
N HIS A 57 3.14 -10.86 4.89
CA HIS A 57 4.14 -11.08 3.85
C HIS A 57 4.98 -9.80 3.63
N ARG A 58 6.12 -9.95 2.96
CA ARG A 58 6.99 -8.83 2.63
C ARG A 58 6.51 -8.17 1.35
N LEU A 59 6.56 -6.85 1.33
CA LEU A 59 6.27 -6.01 0.18
C LEU A 59 7.40 -5.01 -0.04
N ALA A 60 7.52 -4.49 -1.26
CA ALA A 60 8.45 -3.43 -1.62
C ALA A 60 7.91 -2.09 -1.09
N ALA A 61 8.66 -1.45 -0.20
CA ALA A 61 8.36 -0.15 0.36
C ALA A 61 9.47 0.84 0.02
N LEU A 62 9.08 2.03 -0.42
CA LEU A 62 9.98 3.13 -0.75
C LEU A 62 10.10 4.06 0.44
N MET A 63 11.30 4.46 0.77
CA MET A 63 11.60 5.29 1.93
C MET A 63 12.70 6.30 1.60
N ASN A 64 12.73 7.37 2.36
CA ASN A 64 13.87 8.30 2.36
C ASN A 64 14.77 7.94 3.55
N LYS A 65 15.98 7.49 3.27
CA LYS A 65 17.01 7.22 4.27
C LYS A 65 18.18 8.18 4.03
N ASP A 66 18.44 9.03 5.01
CA ASP A 66 19.56 10.00 4.98
C ASP A 66 19.58 10.88 3.71
N GLY A 67 18.40 11.31 3.25
CA GLY A 67 18.24 12.15 2.06
C GLY A 67 18.24 11.38 0.73
N SER A 68 18.35 10.04 0.76
CA SER A 68 18.34 9.20 -0.44
C SER A 68 17.11 8.31 -0.48
N LEU A 69 16.45 8.27 -1.63
CA LEU A 69 15.35 7.32 -1.86
C LEU A 69 15.92 5.90 -1.96
N CYS A 70 15.29 4.98 -1.25
CA CYS A 70 15.64 3.55 -1.31
C CYS A 70 14.40 2.68 -1.28
N CYS A 71 14.51 1.46 -1.80
CA CYS A 71 13.48 0.45 -1.71
C CYS A 71 13.91 -0.68 -0.76
N GLN A 72 13.03 -1.07 0.14
CA GLN A 72 13.28 -2.17 1.07
C GLN A 72 12.07 -3.12 1.13
N HIS A 73 12.33 -4.43 1.27
CA HIS A 73 11.29 -5.41 1.53
C HIS A 73 10.95 -5.44 3.02
N VAL A 74 9.77 -4.94 3.36
CA VAL A 74 9.28 -4.83 4.74
C VAL A 74 8.03 -5.70 4.91
N ARG A 75 7.89 -6.34 6.08
CA ARG A 75 6.69 -7.12 6.40
C ARG A 75 5.47 -6.19 6.55
N TRP A 76 4.41 -6.46 5.83
CA TRP A 76 3.13 -5.77 6.00
C TRP A 76 2.44 -6.29 7.28
N GLY A 77 2.65 -5.58 8.34
CA GLY A 77 2.17 -5.90 9.68
C GLY A 77 3.20 -5.50 10.72
N TRP A 78 2.82 -4.59 11.61
CA TRP A 78 3.65 -4.09 12.68
C TRP A 78 3.06 -4.38 14.05
N SER A 79 3.91 -4.72 15.01
CA SER A 79 3.52 -4.91 16.41
C SER A 79 4.55 -4.24 17.32
N PRO A 80 4.10 -3.45 18.30
CA PRO A 80 5.01 -2.99 19.34
C PRO A 80 5.48 -4.17 20.19
N VAL A 81 6.68 -4.06 20.77
CA VAL A 81 7.32 -5.14 21.55
C VAL A 81 6.38 -5.73 22.61
N TRP A 82 5.70 -4.86 23.33
CA TRP A 82 4.81 -5.26 24.45
C TRP A 82 3.53 -6.00 24.01
N SER A 83 3.17 -5.96 22.73
CA SER A 83 1.98 -6.66 22.20
C SER A 83 2.30 -7.89 21.36
N MET A 84 3.59 -8.20 21.16
CA MET A 84 4.01 -9.32 20.33
C MET A 84 3.53 -10.65 20.94
N GLY A 85 2.89 -11.46 20.09
CA GLY A 85 2.32 -12.74 20.50
C GLY A 85 0.97 -12.63 21.24
N VAL A 86 0.54 -11.44 21.66
CA VAL A 86 -0.73 -11.20 22.36
C VAL A 86 -1.83 -10.71 21.41
N ARG A 87 -1.45 -9.89 20.44
CA ARG A 87 -2.37 -9.32 19.45
C ARG A 87 -1.84 -9.52 18.04
N PRO A 88 -2.74 -9.68 17.05
CA PRO A 88 -2.32 -9.72 15.65
C PRO A 88 -1.60 -8.40 15.28
N PRO A 89 -0.63 -8.45 14.36
CA PRO A 89 0.04 -7.25 13.88
C PRO A 89 -0.95 -6.26 13.26
N LEU A 90 -0.70 -4.98 13.48
CA LEU A 90 -1.44 -3.90 12.82
C LEU A 90 -1.03 -3.85 11.35
N THR A 91 -2.01 -3.89 10.46
CA THR A 91 -1.79 -3.78 9.01
C THR A 91 -2.21 -2.42 8.47
N HIS A 92 -3.18 -1.79 9.13
CA HIS A 92 -3.73 -0.48 8.80
C HIS A 92 -3.77 0.41 10.03
N LEU A 93 -3.57 1.70 9.82
CA LEU A 93 -3.55 2.68 10.90
C LEU A 93 -4.20 3.99 10.47
N PRO A 94 -5.31 4.40 11.11
CA PRO A 94 -5.94 5.68 10.81
C PRO A 94 -4.99 6.85 11.10
N LEU A 95 -4.90 7.79 10.17
CA LEU A 95 -4.01 8.94 10.24
C LEU A 95 -4.21 9.76 11.53
N GLN A 96 -5.47 9.93 11.97
CA GLN A 96 -5.78 10.63 13.22
C GLN A 96 -5.19 9.93 14.46
N ILE A 97 -5.11 8.58 14.44
CA ILE A 97 -4.49 7.81 15.53
C ILE A 97 -2.97 7.99 15.47
N VAL A 98 -2.38 7.96 14.27
CA VAL A 98 -0.95 8.25 14.08
C VAL A 98 -0.59 9.58 14.73
N MET A 99 -1.38 10.62 14.47
CA MET A 99 -1.12 11.98 14.94
C MET A 99 -1.16 12.12 16.47
N ARG A 100 -2.11 11.45 17.12
CA ARG A 100 -2.41 11.64 18.55
C ARG A 100 -1.65 10.68 19.48
N SER A 101 -1.32 9.49 19.00
CA SER A 101 -0.79 8.45 19.86
C SER A 101 0.72 8.53 20.01
N LYS A 102 1.19 8.52 21.27
CA LYS A 102 2.62 8.46 21.61
C LYS A 102 3.30 7.16 21.15
N VAL A 103 2.52 6.08 21.01
CA VAL A 103 3.04 4.76 20.56
C VAL A 103 3.66 4.86 19.18
N PHE A 104 3.10 5.69 18.30
CA PHE A 104 3.56 5.83 16.92
C PHE A 104 4.57 6.97 16.71
N LYS A 105 4.98 7.66 17.81
CA LYS A 105 5.88 8.81 17.70
C LYS A 105 7.14 8.50 16.90
N ARG A 106 7.83 7.39 17.20
CA ARG A 106 9.05 6.98 16.51
C ARG A 106 8.82 6.74 15.02
N MET A 107 7.71 6.06 14.66
CA MET A 107 7.35 5.82 13.25
C MET A 107 6.99 7.12 12.54
N ARG A 108 6.37 8.08 13.23
CA ARG A 108 6.12 9.41 12.67
C ARG A 108 7.42 10.14 12.35
N ASP A 109 8.35 10.12 13.28
CA ASP A 109 9.55 10.96 13.21
C ASP A 109 10.53 10.45 12.14
N SER A 110 10.64 9.11 11.96
CA SER A 110 11.66 8.51 11.09
C SER A 110 11.21 7.30 10.29
N GLY A 111 9.92 7.00 10.26
CA GLY A 111 9.40 5.78 9.63
C GLY A 111 8.45 6.02 8.46
N ARG A 112 8.45 7.19 7.83
CA ARG A 112 7.60 7.44 6.67
C ARG A 112 8.05 6.59 5.49
N ALA A 113 7.06 5.94 4.87
CA ALA A 113 7.26 5.07 3.73
C ALA A 113 6.08 5.23 2.77
N VAL A 114 6.27 4.85 1.53
CA VAL A 114 5.19 4.63 0.57
C VAL A 114 5.30 3.24 -0.02
N VAL A 115 4.16 2.64 -0.30
CA VAL A 115 4.06 1.36 -0.99
C VAL A 115 3.52 1.65 -2.38
N ALA A 116 4.38 1.49 -3.40
CA ALA A 116 3.94 1.58 -4.78
C ALA A 116 3.16 0.32 -5.14
N VAL A 117 1.98 0.47 -5.74
CA VAL A 117 1.07 -0.62 -6.06
C VAL A 117 0.45 -0.46 -7.44
N ASP A 118 0.21 -1.57 -8.10
CA ASP A 118 -0.54 -1.65 -9.37
C ASP A 118 -2.03 -1.80 -9.11
N GLY A 119 -2.41 -2.04 -7.86
CA GLY A 119 -3.78 -2.10 -7.39
C GLY A 119 -3.89 -2.78 -6.03
N TRP A 120 -5.12 -2.87 -5.54
CA TRP A 120 -5.42 -3.56 -4.28
C TRP A 120 -6.79 -4.21 -4.32
N PHE A 121 -6.99 -5.16 -3.41
CA PHE A 121 -8.27 -5.87 -3.25
C PHE A 121 -8.90 -5.52 -1.92
N ASP A 122 -10.16 -5.13 -1.97
CA ASP A 122 -11.03 -4.96 -0.82
C ASP A 122 -12.04 -6.12 -0.75
N PHE A 123 -12.24 -6.66 0.44
CA PHE A 123 -13.29 -7.65 0.65
C PHE A 123 -14.65 -6.95 0.76
N SER A 124 -15.60 -7.38 -0.07
CA SER A 124 -16.97 -6.90 -0.03
C SER A 124 -17.87 -7.95 0.62
N LEU A 125 -18.58 -7.53 1.68
CA LEU A 125 -19.63 -8.34 2.31
C LEU A 125 -20.96 -8.21 1.59
N GLU A 126 -21.12 -7.25 0.70
CA GLU A 126 -22.35 -7.05 -0.03
C GLU A 126 -22.61 -8.25 -0.94
N HIS A 127 -23.72 -8.95 -0.69
CA HIS A 127 -24.17 -10.13 -1.44
C HIS A 127 -23.22 -11.35 -1.39
N ALA A 128 -22.41 -11.49 -0.35
CA ALA A 128 -21.62 -12.71 -0.13
C ALA A 128 -22.56 -13.86 0.23
N THR A 129 -22.65 -14.89 -0.62
CA THR A 129 -23.29 -16.17 -0.29
C THR A 129 -22.30 -17.06 0.46
N ILE A 130 -22.81 -17.97 1.29
CA ILE A 130 -21.98 -18.92 2.03
C ILE A 130 -21.08 -19.69 1.05
N GLY A 131 -19.76 -19.56 1.22
CA GLY A 131 -18.74 -20.21 0.36
C GLY A 131 -18.26 -19.39 -0.82
N GLU A 132 -18.74 -18.16 -1.02
CA GLU A 132 -18.26 -17.24 -2.05
C GLU A 132 -17.80 -15.92 -1.40
N GLY A 133 -16.55 -15.54 -1.61
CA GLY A 133 -16.04 -14.21 -1.28
C GLY A 133 -16.07 -13.33 -2.52
N ARG A 134 -16.53 -12.10 -2.36
CA ARG A 134 -16.44 -11.08 -3.39
C ARG A 134 -15.33 -10.12 -3.02
N PHE A 135 -14.43 -9.88 -3.95
CA PHE A 135 -13.41 -8.88 -3.84
C PHE A 135 -13.65 -7.79 -4.87
N ALA A 136 -13.41 -6.57 -4.48
CA ALA A 136 -13.31 -5.44 -5.39
C ALA A 136 -11.82 -5.19 -5.65
N TYR A 137 -11.37 -5.33 -6.88
CA TYR A 137 -10.03 -4.96 -7.31
C TYR A 137 -10.05 -3.54 -7.82
N THR A 138 -9.30 -2.68 -7.16
CA THR A 138 -9.13 -1.27 -7.52
C THR A 138 -7.74 -1.05 -8.08
N GLN A 139 -7.65 -0.43 -9.26
CA GLN A 139 -6.40 -0.13 -9.94
C GLN A 139 -6.40 1.29 -10.51
N PRO A 140 -5.20 1.91 -10.70
CA PRO A 140 -5.11 3.19 -11.39
C PRO A 140 -5.58 3.06 -12.83
N LYS A 141 -6.24 4.10 -13.36
CA LYS A 141 -6.65 4.15 -14.77
C LYS A 141 -5.46 4.38 -15.71
N GLY A 142 -4.39 4.97 -15.20
CA GLY A 142 -3.13 5.20 -15.91
C GLY A 142 -2.21 3.97 -15.93
N ALA A 143 -1.07 4.10 -16.63
CA ALA A 143 -0.02 3.07 -16.65
C ALA A 143 0.90 3.14 -15.43
N GLU A 144 0.92 4.29 -14.74
CA GLU A 144 1.76 4.50 -13.58
C GLU A 144 1.19 3.83 -12.32
N PRO A 145 2.05 3.32 -11.44
CA PRO A 145 1.62 2.82 -10.15
C PRO A 145 1.05 3.96 -9.29
N THR A 146 0.18 3.62 -8.36
CA THR A 146 -0.21 4.54 -7.29
C THR A 146 0.61 4.27 -6.04
N TYR A 147 0.64 5.24 -5.12
CA TYR A 147 1.41 5.13 -3.89
C TYR A 147 0.47 5.13 -2.70
N LEU A 148 0.60 4.14 -1.83
CA LEU A 148 -0.10 4.08 -0.57
C LEU A 148 0.78 4.66 0.53
N ALA A 149 0.29 5.63 1.26
CA ALA A 149 0.98 6.15 2.43
C ALA A 149 1.15 5.06 3.48
N ALA A 150 2.35 4.95 4.03
CA ALA A 150 2.69 3.94 5.01
C ALA A 150 3.62 4.49 6.09
N LEU A 151 3.67 3.78 7.20
CA LEU A 151 4.67 3.95 8.24
C LEU A 151 5.39 2.63 8.47
N ALA A 152 6.70 2.65 8.51
CA ALA A 152 7.54 1.49 8.71
C ALA A 152 8.45 1.66 9.93
N GLN A 153 8.68 0.58 10.63
CA GLN A 153 9.79 0.45 11.56
C GLN A 153 10.76 -0.55 10.97
N VAL A 154 11.92 -0.07 10.58
CA VAL A 154 13.01 -0.89 10.06
C VAL A 154 14.23 -0.63 10.92
N SER A 155 14.76 -1.66 11.56
CA SER A 155 15.99 -1.61 12.34
C SER A 155 16.97 -2.63 11.81
N GLU A 156 18.25 -2.37 11.94
CA GLU A 156 19.32 -3.28 11.56
C GLU A 156 19.32 -4.54 12.43
N SER A 157 18.87 -4.42 13.68
CA SER A 157 18.69 -5.58 14.57
C SER A 157 17.40 -6.34 14.22
N ARG A 158 17.48 -7.66 14.20
CA ARG A 158 16.31 -8.57 14.05
C ARG A 158 15.43 -8.56 15.31
N SER A 159 14.91 -7.40 15.69
CA SER A 159 14.12 -7.26 16.92
C SER A 159 12.71 -7.85 16.84
N GLY A 160 12.29 -8.42 15.71
CA GLY A 160 10.92 -8.89 15.49
C GLY A 160 9.88 -7.75 15.36
N CYS A 161 10.23 -6.52 15.73
CA CYS A 161 9.34 -5.35 15.68
C CYS A 161 9.32 -4.68 14.30
N ASN A 162 10.18 -5.14 13.38
CA ASN A 162 10.22 -4.59 12.02
C ASN A 162 8.94 -4.91 11.29
N GLY A 163 8.32 -3.90 10.74
CA GLY A 163 7.08 -4.04 9.99
C GLY A 163 6.57 -2.70 9.49
N LEU A 164 5.55 -2.78 8.68
CA LEU A 164 4.92 -1.65 8.02
C LEU A 164 3.41 -1.68 8.28
N VAL A 165 2.81 -0.51 8.43
CA VAL A 165 1.36 -0.30 8.43
C VAL A 165 0.97 0.63 7.30
N LEU A 166 -0.12 0.34 6.62
CA LEU A 166 -0.73 1.27 5.66
C LEU A 166 -1.51 2.34 6.41
N VAL A 167 -1.36 3.58 5.99
CA VAL A 167 -2.11 4.69 6.56
C VAL A 167 -3.48 4.76 5.89
N THR A 168 -4.52 4.96 6.72
CA THR A 168 -5.88 5.15 6.24
C THR A 168 -6.41 6.51 6.69
N HIS A 169 -7.41 7.02 5.98
CA HIS A 169 -8.13 8.25 6.31
C HIS A 169 -9.65 8.00 6.30
N GLY A 170 -10.42 8.97 6.77
CA GLY A 170 -11.87 8.79 6.96
C GLY A 170 -12.22 8.04 8.25
N GLY A 171 -13.43 7.47 8.33
CA GLY A 171 -13.86 6.66 9.48
C GLY A 171 -14.30 7.43 10.72
N GLY A 172 -14.45 8.73 10.65
CA GLY A 172 -14.93 9.59 11.73
C GLY A 172 -16.39 10.02 11.50
N GLY A 173 -17.35 9.28 12.03
CA GLY A 173 -18.78 9.66 12.01
C GLY A 173 -19.32 9.94 10.60
N ALA A 174 -19.47 11.21 10.24
CA ALA A 174 -19.96 11.63 8.91
C ALA A 174 -18.99 11.38 7.74
N SER A 175 -17.74 11.00 8.01
CA SER A 175 -16.68 10.88 6.99
C SER A 175 -16.64 9.50 6.27
N GLY A 176 -17.66 8.68 6.45
CA GLY A 176 -17.75 7.38 5.76
C GLY A 176 -16.72 6.32 6.23
N PRO A 177 -16.55 5.22 5.47
CA PRO A 177 -15.64 4.14 5.83
C PRO A 177 -14.16 4.57 5.75
N LEU A 178 -13.30 3.85 6.49
CA LEU A 178 -11.85 3.99 6.37
C LEU A 178 -11.40 3.62 4.95
N LYS A 179 -10.62 4.51 4.31
CA LYS A 179 -10.04 4.34 2.99
C LYS A 179 -8.52 4.37 3.08
N LEU A 180 -7.83 3.70 2.16
CA LEU A 180 -6.38 3.84 2.03
C LEU A 180 -6.03 5.29 1.70
N LEU A 181 -4.96 5.80 2.30
CA LEU A 181 -4.41 7.09 1.90
C LEU A 181 -3.58 6.89 0.63
N THR A 182 -4.23 7.11 -0.50
CA THR A 182 -3.62 7.02 -1.83
C THR A 182 -3.00 8.36 -2.21
N LEU A 183 -1.80 8.32 -2.74
CA LEU A 183 -1.01 9.48 -3.13
C LEU A 183 -0.68 9.41 -4.63
N ASP A 184 -0.66 10.54 -5.29
CA ASP A 184 0.05 10.70 -6.55
C ASP A 184 1.57 10.78 -6.30
N ARG A 185 2.34 10.86 -7.36
CA ARG A 185 3.81 10.91 -7.28
C ARG A 185 4.31 12.09 -6.44
N ASP A 186 3.79 13.28 -6.67
CA ASP A 186 4.26 14.50 -6.00
C ASP A 186 3.86 14.49 -4.51
N SER A 187 2.67 14.03 -4.19
CA SER A 187 2.21 13.82 -2.82
C SER A 187 3.01 12.72 -2.12
N ALA A 188 3.40 11.65 -2.83
CA ALA A 188 4.25 10.59 -2.29
C ALA A 188 5.65 11.10 -1.95
N MET A 189 6.25 11.93 -2.82
CA MET A 189 7.52 12.59 -2.54
C MET A 189 7.42 13.53 -1.33
N ARG A 190 6.34 14.31 -1.24
CA ARG A 190 6.07 15.15 -0.06
C ARG A 190 5.86 14.32 1.21
N TRP A 191 5.16 13.19 1.12
CA TRP A 191 4.99 12.28 2.26
C TRP A 191 6.31 11.75 2.78
N LEU A 192 7.27 11.46 1.89
CA LEU A 192 8.61 10.98 2.26
C LEU A 192 9.54 12.08 2.77
N ASP A 193 9.18 13.34 2.66
CA ASP A 193 9.95 14.45 3.21
C ASP A 193 9.86 14.43 4.74
N PRO A 194 10.98 14.23 5.46
CA PRO A 194 10.98 14.18 6.91
C PRO A 194 10.56 15.52 7.55
N SER A 195 10.67 16.63 6.83
CA SER A 195 10.25 17.96 7.29
C SER A 195 8.75 18.22 7.18
N LEU A 196 7.99 17.33 6.49
CA LEU A 196 6.54 17.49 6.37
C LEU A 196 5.87 17.49 7.74
N ASP A 197 5.14 18.56 8.04
CA ASP A 197 4.28 18.64 9.20
C ASP A 197 3.11 17.64 9.08
N TRP A 198 2.81 16.97 10.19
CA TRP A 198 1.72 15.99 10.25
C TRP A 198 0.33 16.62 10.06
N GLU A 199 0.15 17.88 10.42
CA GLU A 199 -1.09 18.60 10.12
C GLU A 199 -1.28 18.77 8.62
N ARG A 200 -0.19 19.06 7.90
CA ARG A 200 -0.19 19.13 6.43
C ARG A 200 -0.32 17.74 5.78
N ALA A 201 0.06 16.67 6.46
CA ALA A 201 -0.11 15.32 5.94
C ALA A 201 -1.60 14.97 5.71
N LEU A 202 -2.52 15.57 6.48
CA LEU A 202 -3.96 15.43 6.25
C LEU A 202 -4.39 16.00 4.89
N SER A 203 -3.77 17.08 4.45
CA SER A 203 -4.09 17.72 3.16
C SER A 203 -3.59 16.93 1.95
N LEU A 204 -2.85 15.84 2.15
CA LEU A 204 -2.47 14.91 1.08
C LEU A 204 -3.55 13.86 0.80
N ALA A 205 -4.56 13.73 1.67
CA ALA A 205 -5.68 12.84 1.42
C ALA A 205 -6.51 13.37 0.23
N PRO A 206 -6.69 12.58 -0.83
CA PRO A 206 -7.46 13.01 -1.99
C PRO A 206 -8.96 13.11 -1.65
N ASP A 207 -9.64 14.01 -2.30
CA ASP A 207 -11.10 14.10 -2.25
C ASP A 207 -11.76 12.91 -2.99
N GLU A 208 -13.03 12.59 -2.64
CA GLU A 208 -13.75 11.48 -3.28
C GLU A 208 -13.88 11.59 -4.82
N PRO A 209 -14.17 12.76 -5.40
CA PRO A 209 -14.21 12.92 -6.86
C PRO A 209 -12.88 12.56 -7.51
N ASP A 210 -11.77 13.01 -6.94
CA ASP A 210 -10.42 12.73 -7.45
C ASP A 210 -10.11 11.22 -7.42
N ILE A 211 -10.52 10.49 -6.38
CA ILE A 211 -10.36 9.03 -6.29
C ILE A 211 -11.10 8.35 -7.44
N ASN A 212 -12.34 8.73 -7.73
CA ASN A 212 -13.15 8.13 -8.78
C ASN A 212 -12.61 8.43 -10.19
N GLU A 213 -11.97 9.57 -10.36
CA GLU A 213 -11.31 9.93 -11.62
C GLU A 213 -10.02 9.14 -11.84
N ARG A 214 -9.25 8.87 -10.78
CA ARG A 214 -7.94 8.22 -10.85
C ARG A 214 -8.01 6.70 -10.90
N PHE A 215 -9.04 6.10 -10.34
CA PHE A 215 -9.14 4.64 -10.18
C PHE A 215 -10.35 4.04 -10.89
N GLU A 216 -10.19 2.78 -11.26
CA GLU A 216 -11.29 1.92 -11.68
C GLU A 216 -11.39 0.71 -10.77
N THR A 217 -12.59 0.21 -10.54
CA THR A 217 -12.85 -0.92 -9.65
C THR A 217 -13.60 -2.02 -10.37
N VAL A 218 -13.08 -3.24 -10.31
CA VAL A 218 -13.67 -4.44 -10.92
C VAL A 218 -14.05 -5.43 -9.84
N GLN A 219 -15.27 -5.99 -9.93
CA GLN A 219 -15.74 -7.02 -9.00
C GLN A 219 -15.17 -8.38 -9.36
N VAL A 220 -14.55 -9.03 -8.38
CA VAL A 220 -13.92 -10.36 -8.50
C VAL A 220 -14.65 -11.35 -7.63
N ARG A 221 -15.13 -12.43 -8.24
CA ARG A 221 -15.74 -13.54 -7.50
C ARG A 221 -14.70 -14.60 -7.22
N ARG A 222 -14.55 -15.01 -5.96
CA ARG A 222 -13.72 -16.15 -5.56
C ARG A 222 -14.60 -17.21 -4.92
N ARG A 223 -14.57 -18.43 -5.47
CA ARG A 223 -15.13 -19.60 -4.80
C ARG A 223 -14.12 -20.13 -3.79
N PHE A 224 -14.51 -20.22 -2.54
CA PHE A 224 -13.72 -20.90 -1.53
C PHE A 224 -14.14 -22.39 -1.54
N ASN A 225 -13.19 -23.29 -1.78
CA ASN A 225 -13.42 -24.70 -1.51
C ASN A 225 -13.57 -24.87 0.00
N VAL A 226 -14.80 -24.87 0.48
CA VAL A 226 -15.11 -25.32 1.84
C VAL A 226 -14.81 -26.82 1.85
N ARG A 227 -13.62 -27.22 2.30
CA ARG A 227 -13.36 -28.61 2.64
C ARG A 227 -14.28 -28.93 3.80
N ARG A 228 -15.24 -29.83 3.56
CA ARG A 228 -16.06 -30.46 4.60
C ARG A 228 -15.19 -31.35 5.49
#